data_3767b4dd08bd59b1c906bdd5b3acc9e5
#
_entry.id   3767b4dd08bd59b1c906bdd5b3acc9e5
#
_cell.length_a   1.000
_cell.length_b   1.000
_cell.length_c   1.000
_cell.angle_alpha   90.00
_cell.angle_beta   90.00
_cell.angle_gamma   90.00
#
_symmetry.space_group_name_H-M   'P 1'
#
loop_
_entity.id
_entity.type
_entity.pdbx_description
1 polymer ?
#
loop_
_entity_poly.entity_id
_entity_poly.type
_entity_poly.pdbx_seq_one_letter_code
_entity_poly.pdbx_strand_id
1 'polypeptide(L)'
;LVGFTGPRVLPNENLKPQNQSSFEVGADLRFFGGKIRLDMTYYSNITKNQIVSIDVPLSTGYFANNINAGKIANKGVEVTLGLTPVETRDFKWDLDATFASNKQTVEELAEGLDEYTLTSGLSGLQIKAAKGDSFGLYGTGWKRDDQGNYVINSKTGLRETVNNVRLGDVYPDFTMGINNTFTYKGVTLSF
;
A
#
# COMPACT_ATOMS: atom_id res chain seq x y z
N LEU A 1 8.09 40.54 -19.70
CA LEU A 1 7.16 40.42 -18.60
C LEU A 1 7.80 39.52 -17.54
N VAL A 2 8.23 40.12 -16.40
CA VAL A 2 8.70 39.37 -15.23
C VAL A 2 7.44 38.91 -14.49
N GLY A 3 7.12 37.63 -14.62
CA GLY A 3 6.01 37.03 -13.87
C GLY A 3 6.45 36.77 -12.43
N PHE A 4 5.75 37.31 -11.47
CA PHE A 4 5.88 36.92 -10.06
C PHE A 4 5.27 35.52 -9.89
N THR A 5 6.09 34.54 -9.58
CA THR A 5 5.59 33.24 -9.10
C THR A 5 5.53 33.27 -7.58
N GLY A 6 4.34 33.38 -7.02
CA GLY A 6 4.09 33.23 -5.59
C GLY A 6 4.26 31.76 -5.13
N PRO A 7 4.36 31.52 -3.83
CA PRO A 7 4.38 30.15 -3.28
C PRO A 7 3.10 29.41 -3.69
N ARG A 8 3.26 28.15 -4.15
CA ARG A 8 2.13 27.31 -4.61
C ARG A 8 1.39 26.61 -3.47
N VAL A 9 2.02 26.50 -2.32
CA VAL A 9 1.49 25.84 -1.13
C VAL A 9 1.12 26.89 -0.08
N LEU A 10 -0.08 26.78 0.45
CA LEU A 10 -0.56 27.64 1.54
C LEU A 10 0.27 27.40 2.80
N PRO A 11 0.89 28.43 3.40
CA PRO A 11 1.60 28.28 4.66
C PRO A 11 0.66 27.82 5.78
N ASN A 12 1.13 26.85 6.59
CA ASN A 12 0.39 26.36 7.76
C ASN A 12 1.27 26.52 9.01
N GLU A 13 0.98 27.54 9.82
CA GLU A 13 1.70 27.84 11.05
C GLU A 13 1.46 26.83 12.17
N ASN A 14 0.41 26.00 12.07
CA ASN A 14 0.04 24.99 13.05
C ASN A 14 0.55 23.59 12.71
N LEU A 15 1.44 23.47 11.71
CA LEU A 15 1.97 22.20 11.30
C LEU A 15 2.83 21.56 12.39
N LYS A 16 2.45 20.37 12.82
CA LYS A 16 3.16 19.59 13.84
C LYS A 16 4.13 18.60 13.17
N PRO A 17 5.26 18.30 13.82
CA PRO A 17 6.15 17.24 13.35
C PRO A 17 5.43 15.90 13.28
N GLN A 18 5.71 15.16 12.21
CA GLN A 18 5.31 13.77 12.08
C GLN A 18 6.19 12.90 12.98
N ASN A 19 5.57 12.01 13.75
CA ASN A 19 6.26 11.08 14.64
C ASN A 19 5.87 9.64 14.28
N GLN A 20 6.87 8.78 14.19
CA GLN A 20 6.68 7.36 13.98
C GLN A 20 7.18 6.57 15.20
N SER A 21 6.37 5.63 15.65
CA SER A 21 6.74 4.61 16.63
C SER A 21 6.69 3.25 15.95
N SER A 22 7.78 2.48 16.08
CA SER A 22 7.92 1.16 15.48
C SER A 22 8.19 0.12 16.56
N PHE A 23 7.53 -1.01 16.44
CA PHE A 23 7.80 -2.23 17.18
C PHE A 23 8.06 -3.34 16.19
N GLU A 24 9.12 -4.10 16.40
CA GLU A 24 9.50 -5.22 15.56
C GLU A 24 10.01 -6.36 16.42
N VAL A 25 9.63 -7.58 16.07
CA VAL A 25 10.14 -8.82 16.66
C VAL A 25 10.34 -9.84 15.56
N GLY A 26 11.50 -10.48 15.54
CA GLY A 26 11.86 -11.48 14.55
C GLY A 26 12.62 -12.65 15.14
N ALA A 27 12.73 -13.72 14.35
CA ALA A 27 13.50 -14.91 14.67
C ALA A 27 14.16 -15.45 13.41
N ASP A 28 15.48 -15.69 13.47
CA ASP A 28 16.26 -16.45 12.48
C ASP A 28 16.55 -17.84 13.08
N LEU A 29 15.99 -18.87 12.47
CA LEU A 29 16.09 -20.24 12.93
C LEU A 29 16.77 -21.09 11.85
N ARG A 30 17.75 -21.91 12.27
CA ARG A 30 18.48 -22.81 11.38
C ARG A 30 18.48 -24.21 11.93
N PHE A 31 18.08 -25.17 11.11
CA PHE A 31 17.98 -26.56 11.49
C PHE A 31 18.78 -27.44 10.52
N PHE A 32 19.17 -28.61 10.99
CA PHE A 32 19.88 -29.65 10.20
C PHE A 32 21.15 -29.12 9.51
N GLY A 33 21.98 -28.36 10.24
CA GLY A 33 23.22 -27.80 9.69
C GLY A 33 22.98 -26.71 8.63
N GLY A 34 21.82 -26.01 8.69
CA GLY A 34 21.46 -24.93 7.77
C GLY A 34 20.67 -25.38 6.54
N LYS A 35 20.28 -26.67 6.47
CA LYS A 35 19.41 -27.17 5.38
C LYS A 35 17.99 -26.63 5.44
N ILE A 36 17.54 -26.21 6.62
CA ILE A 36 16.29 -25.45 6.81
C ILE A 36 16.66 -24.14 7.47
N ARG A 37 16.34 -23.05 6.83
CA ARG A 37 16.52 -21.67 7.30
C ARG A 37 15.14 -21.01 7.32
N LEU A 38 14.74 -20.49 8.46
CA LEU A 38 13.47 -19.82 8.63
C LEU A 38 13.73 -18.47 9.29
N ASP A 39 13.46 -17.40 8.56
CA ASP A 39 13.46 -16.04 9.05
C ASP A 39 12.02 -15.55 9.10
N MET A 40 11.58 -15.02 10.24
CA MET A 40 10.24 -14.49 10.43
C MET A 40 10.34 -13.17 11.19
N THR A 41 9.62 -12.18 10.68
CA THR A 41 9.52 -10.86 11.31
C THR A 41 8.05 -10.45 11.38
N TYR A 42 7.64 -9.95 12.53
CA TYR A 42 6.40 -9.21 12.73
C TYR A 42 6.74 -7.78 13.06
N TYR A 43 6.05 -6.83 12.44
CA TYR A 43 6.22 -5.42 12.72
C TYR A 43 4.87 -4.70 12.91
N SER A 44 4.92 -3.62 13.69
CA SER A 44 3.80 -2.69 13.89
C SER A 44 4.33 -1.27 13.98
N ASN A 45 4.02 -0.47 12.96
CA ASN A 45 4.44 0.92 12.83
C ASN A 45 3.24 1.83 12.95
N ILE A 46 3.30 2.84 13.81
CA ILE A 46 2.26 3.85 13.99
C ILE A 46 2.86 5.21 13.70
N THR A 47 2.34 5.89 12.70
CA THR A 47 2.69 7.26 12.35
C THR A 47 1.58 8.19 12.83
N LYS A 48 1.95 9.15 13.69
CA LYS A 48 1.08 10.22 14.19
C LYS A 48 1.40 11.53 13.50
N ASN A 49 0.39 12.40 13.37
CA ASN A 49 0.52 13.70 12.69
C ASN A 49 1.06 13.56 11.27
N GLN A 50 0.63 12.52 10.55
CA GLN A 50 1.01 12.31 9.14
C GLN A 50 0.81 13.60 8.36
N ILE A 51 1.87 14.13 7.75
CA ILE A 51 1.80 15.33 6.94
C ILE A 51 1.40 14.92 5.53
N VAL A 52 0.33 15.52 5.03
CA VAL A 52 -0.13 15.33 3.65
C VAL A 52 -0.39 16.68 3.00
N SER A 53 -0.24 16.73 1.69
CA SER A 53 -0.62 17.87 0.87
C SER A 53 -2.01 17.61 0.31
N ILE A 54 -2.95 18.49 0.60
CA ILE A 54 -4.31 18.46 0.07
C ILE A 54 -4.50 19.61 -0.92
N ASP A 55 -5.29 19.36 -1.97
CA ASP A 55 -5.68 20.41 -2.90
C ASP A 55 -6.60 21.42 -2.22
N VAL A 56 -6.39 22.69 -2.53
CA VAL A 56 -7.24 23.79 -2.05
C VAL A 56 -7.90 24.51 -3.23
N PRO A 57 -9.07 25.14 -3.02
CA PRO A 57 -9.73 25.89 -4.08
C PRO A 57 -8.80 26.97 -4.64
N LEU A 58 -8.71 27.09 -5.96
CA LEU A 58 -7.87 28.07 -6.65
C LEU A 58 -8.20 29.53 -6.27
N SER A 59 -9.39 29.78 -5.76
CA SER A 59 -9.81 31.10 -5.20
C SER A 59 -8.97 31.55 -4.02
N THR A 60 -8.25 30.64 -3.35
CA THR A 60 -7.31 30.98 -2.26
C THR A 60 -5.99 31.54 -2.78
N GLY A 61 -5.72 31.44 -4.07
CA GLY A 61 -4.44 31.83 -4.69
C GLY A 61 -3.35 30.74 -4.55
N TYR A 62 -3.66 29.60 -3.94
CA TYR A 62 -2.75 28.46 -3.75
C TYR A 62 -3.30 27.21 -4.44
N PHE A 63 -2.46 26.21 -4.63
CA PHE A 63 -2.83 24.92 -5.22
C PHE A 63 -2.98 23.84 -4.17
N ALA A 64 -2.23 23.93 -3.08
CA ALA A 64 -2.21 22.91 -2.04
C ALA A 64 -2.03 23.53 -0.65
N ASN A 65 -2.38 22.74 0.38
CA ASN A 65 -2.10 23.03 1.78
C ASN A 65 -1.53 21.78 2.44
N ASN A 66 -0.47 21.96 3.22
CA ASN A 66 0.08 20.88 4.04
C ASN A 66 -0.63 20.86 5.40
N ILE A 67 -1.21 19.72 5.74
CA ILE A 67 -1.92 19.52 7.01
C ILE A 67 -1.42 18.24 7.70
N ASN A 68 -1.63 18.18 9.01
CA ASN A 68 -1.46 16.93 9.75
C ASN A 68 -2.75 16.10 9.58
N ALA A 69 -2.73 15.14 8.68
CA ALA A 69 -3.92 14.41 8.24
C ALA A 69 -4.39 13.32 9.22
N GLY A 70 -3.60 12.99 10.25
CA GLY A 70 -4.06 12.05 11.26
C GLY A 70 -3.05 10.97 11.63
N LYS A 71 -3.53 9.76 11.88
CA LYS A 71 -2.77 8.61 12.36
C LYS A 71 -2.93 7.41 11.45
N ILE A 72 -1.80 6.84 11.04
CA ILE A 72 -1.76 5.68 10.15
C ILE A 72 -1.01 4.56 10.87
N ALA A 73 -1.60 3.38 10.90
CA ALA A 73 -0.98 2.15 11.39
C ALA A 73 -0.64 1.22 10.22
N ASN A 74 0.55 0.62 10.26
CA ASN A 74 0.97 -0.45 9.38
C ASN A 74 1.39 -1.63 10.24
N LYS A 75 0.81 -2.80 10.00
CA LYS A 75 1.16 -4.06 10.68
C LYS A 75 1.41 -5.12 9.64
N GLY A 76 2.47 -5.87 9.80
CA GLY A 76 2.80 -6.88 8.81
C GLY A 76 3.60 -8.04 9.36
N VAL A 77 3.66 -9.07 8.53
CA VAL A 77 4.45 -10.27 8.74
C VAL A 77 5.28 -10.51 7.50
N GLU A 78 6.56 -10.80 7.69
CA GLU A 78 7.47 -11.23 6.65
C GLU A 78 8.06 -12.58 7.03
N VAL A 79 8.11 -13.50 6.07
CA VAL A 79 8.65 -14.85 6.27
C VAL A 79 9.53 -15.19 5.09
N THR A 80 10.74 -15.66 5.38
CA THR A 80 11.64 -16.27 4.40
C THR A 80 11.95 -17.68 4.84
N LEU A 81 11.66 -18.66 3.99
CA LEU A 81 11.96 -20.07 4.19
C LEU A 81 12.97 -20.52 3.14
N GLY A 82 14.18 -20.87 3.57
CA GLY A 82 15.19 -21.50 2.74
C GLY A 82 15.30 -22.97 3.04
N LEU A 83 15.25 -23.79 2.02
CA LEU A 83 15.41 -25.24 2.10
C LEU A 83 16.55 -25.70 1.20
N THR A 84 17.30 -26.70 1.65
CA THR A 84 18.23 -27.46 0.81
C THR A 84 17.81 -28.93 0.82
N PRO A 85 16.75 -29.30 0.01
CA PRO A 85 16.19 -30.65 0.05
C PRO A 85 17.17 -31.74 -0.37
N VAL A 86 18.05 -31.40 -1.29
CA VAL A 86 19.03 -32.33 -1.82
C VAL A 86 20.40 -31.68 -1.89
N GLU A 87 21.39 -32.34 -1.30
CA GLU A 87 22.79 -31.93 -1.39
C GLU A 87 23.65 -33.18 -1.47
N THR A 88 24.31 -33.33 -2.61
CA THR A 88 25.26 -34.42 -2.88
C THR A 88 26.59 -33.82 -3.36
N ARG A 89 27.58 -34.63 -3.66
CA ARG A 89 28.87 -34.18 -4.19
C ARG A 89 28.74 -33.38 -5.49
N ASP A 90 27.85 -33.82 -6.39
CA ASP A 90 27.74 -33.28 -7.74
C ASP A 90 26.45 -32.46 -7.97
N PHE A 91 25.46 -32.61 -7.10
CA PHE A 91 24.14 -31.95 -7.25
C PHE A 91 23.66 -31.33 -5.96
N LYS A 92 23.20 -30.06 -6.06
CA LYS A 92 22.56 -29.34 -4.98
C LYS A 92 21.28 -28.71 -5.49
N TRP A 93 20.22 -28.79 -4.67
CA TRP A 93 18.97 -28.07 -4.88
C TRP A 93 18.69 -27.18 -3.66
N ASP A 94 18.64 -25.89 -3.91
CA ASP A 94 18.20 -24.89 -2.94
C ASP A 94 16.84 -24.32 -3.38
N LEU A 95 15.93 -24.16 -2.43
CA LEU A 95 14.60 -23.57 -2.61
C LEU A 95 14.45 -22.47 -1.59
N ASP A 96 14.17 -21.25 -2.06
CA ASP A 96 13.88 -20.11 -1.21
C ASP A 96 12.44 -19.63 -1.49
N ALA A 97 11.62 -19.56 -0.44
CA ALA A 97 10.27 -19.06 -0.48
C ALA A 97 10.16 -17.81 0.39
N THR A 98 9.56 -16.76 -0.14
CA THR A 98 9.29 -15.52 0.59
C THR A 98 7.80 -15.25 0.64
N PHE A 99 7.33 -14.74 1.76
CA PHE A 99 5.96 -14.30 1.96
C PHE A 99 5.96 -13.00 2.75
N ALA A 100 5.19 -12.01 2.30
CA ALA A 100 4.98 -10.77 3.04
C ALA A 100 3.51 -10.35 2.96
N SER A 101 2.96 -9.93 4.08
CA SER A 101 1.63 -9.33 4.18
C SER A 101 1.71 -8.09 5.03
N ASN A 102 1.14 -6.98 4.53
CA ASN A 102 1.06 -5.71 5.24
C ASN A 102 -0.38 -5.22 5.25
N LYS A 103 -0.87 -4.89 6.43
CA LYS A 103 -2.16 -4.22 6.59
C LYS A 103 -1.95 -2.78 7.03
N GLN A 104 -2.27 -1.85 6.15
CA GLN A 104 -2.33 -0.44 6.46
C GLN A 104 -3.75 -0.07 6.92
N THR A 105 -3.85 0.81 7.92
CA THR A 105 -5.13 1.33 8.40
C THR A 105 -4.99 2.81 8.74
N VAL A 106 -5.88 3.62 8.24
CA VAL A 106 -6.04 5.03 8.62
C VAL A 106 -6.86 5.07 9.91
N GLU A 107 -6.20 5.17 11.06
CA GLU A 107 -6.88 5.13 12.36
C GLU A 107 -7.60 6.43 12.68
N GLU A 108 -7.00 7.56 12.32
CA GLU A 108 -7.55 8.90 12.56
C GLU A 108 -7.26 9.80 11.35
N LEU A 109 -8.16 10.71 11.07
CA LEU A 109 -7.99 11.81 10.13
C LEU A 109 -8.04 13.15 10.85
N ALA A 110 -7.59 14.22 10.20
CA ALA A 110 -7.72 15.57 10.72
C ALA A 110 -9.20 15.90 10.99
N GLU A 111 -9.45 16.74 11.99
CA GLU A 111 -10.78 17.14 12.39
C GLU A 111 -11.59 17.69 11.20
N GLY A 112 -12.81 17.19 11.03
CA GLY A 112 -13.69 17.57 9.93
C GLY A 112 -13.41 16.88 8.60
N LEU A 113 -12.47 15.90 8.56
CA LEU A 113 -12.21 15.07 7.37
C LEU A 113 -12.62 13.62 7.62
N ASP A 114 -13.52 13.12 6.79
CA ASP A 114 -13.86 11.68 6.75
C ASP A 114 -12.99 10.92 5.73
N GLU A 115 -12.58 11.60 4.67
CA GLU A 115 -11.64 11.09 3.65
C GLU A 115 -10.81 12.24 3.08
N TYR A 116 -9.66 11.94 2.48
CA TYR A 116 -8.92 12.89 1.63
C TYR A 116 -8.28 12.18 0.43
N THR A 117 -8.12 12.92 -0.65
CA THR A 117 -7.47 12.44 -1.86
C THR A 117 -5.96 12.66 -1.75
N LEU A 118 -5.19 11.58 -1.86
CA LEU A 118 -3.72 11.60 -1.88
C LEU A 118 -3.18 12.03 -3.23
N THR A 119 -3.78 11.49 -4.29
CA THR A 119 -3.40 11.80 -5.66
C THR A 119 -4.54 11.49 -6.62
N SER A 120 -4.57 12.23 -7.72
CA SER A 120 -5.51 12.01 -8.82
C SER A 120 -4.71 11.62 -10.07
N GLY A 121 -5.15 10.56 -10.73
CA GLY A 121 -4.52 10.03 -11.94
C GLY A 121 -5.33 10.34 -13.20
N LEU A 122 -4.91 9.74 -14.30
CA LEU A 122 -5.60 9.79 -15.57
C LEU A 122 -7.00 9.15 -15.46
N SER A 123 -7.96 9.67 -16.24
CA SER A 123 -9.31 9.11 -16.35
C SER A 123 -10.13 9.07 -15.06
N GLY A 124 -9.87 10.01 -14.12
CA GLY A 124 -10.66 10.11 -12.90
C GLY A 124 -10.31 9.07 -11.83
N LEU A 125 -9.22 8.33 -11.98
CA LEU A 125 -8.70 7.48 -10.91
C LEU A 125 -8.11 8.33 -9.78
N GLN A 126 -8.42 7.94 -8.54
CA GLN A 126 -7.96 8.63 -7.34
C GLN A 126 -7.48 7.62 -6.30
N ILE A 127 -6.44 7.97 -5.57
CA ILE A 127 -6.06 7.26 -4.34
C ILE A 127 -6.57 8.09 -3.17
N LYS A 128 -7.38 7.47 -2.31
CA LYS A 128 -7.95 8.12 -1.15
C LYS A 128 -7.62 7.39 0.13
N ALA A 129 -7.55 8.17 1.21
CA ALA A 129 -7.51 7.69 2.57
C ALA A 129 -8.86 7.97 3.23
N ALA A 130 -9.50 6.94 3.76
CA ALA A 130 -10.72 7.04 4.54
C ALA A 130 -10.50 6.47 5.94
N LYS A 131 -11.11 7.08 6.96
CA LYS A 131 -10.97 6.61 8.34
C LYS A 131 -11.49 5.19 8.51
N GLY A 132 -10.69 4.36 9.17
CA GLY A 132 -10.98 2.93 9.42
C GLY A 132 -10.60 2.00 8.29
N ASP A 133 -10.13 2.54 7.16
CA ASP A 133 -9.82 1.78 5.94
C ASP A 133 -8.32 1.87 5.56
N SER A 134 -7.92 1.10 4.55
CA SER A 134 -6.61 1.25 3.90
C SER A 134 -6.67 2.34 2.82
N PHE A 135 -5.53 2.71 2.25
CA PHE A 135 -5.53 3.55 1.06
C PHE A 135 -6.22 2.81 -0.09
N GLY A 136 -7.34 3.35 -0.51
CA GLY A 136 -8.19 2.79 -1.55
C GLY A 136 -7.95 3.42 -2.92
N LEU A 137 -8.04 2.61 -3.96
CA LEU A 137 -8.15 3.07 -5.34
C LEU A 137 -9.63 3.31 -5.65
N TYR A 138 -9.96 4.51 -6.09
CA TYR A 138 -11.30 4.93 -6.45
C TYR A 138 -11.37 5.35 -7.91
N GLY A 139 -12.52 5.14 -8.52
CA GLY A 139 -12.74 5.49 -9.93
C GLY A 139 -14.19 5.35 -10.34
N THR A 140 -14.41 5.26 -11.65
CA THR A 140 -15.72 4.99 -12.21
C THR A 140 -15.99 3.48 -12.24
N GLY A 141 -17.08 3.05 -11.63
CA GLY A 141 -17.54 1.67 -11.60
C GLY A 141 -18.93 1.51 -12.21
N TRP A 142 -19.37 0.25 -12.31
CA TRP A 142 -20.74 -0.04 -12.72
C TRP A 142 -21.69 0.19 -11.55
N LYS A 143 -22.76 0.94 -11.80
CA LYS A 143 -23.81 1.18 -10.81
C LYS A 143 -24.52 -0.14 -10.49
N ARG A 144 -24.73 -0.39 -9.21
CA ARG A 144 -25.48 -1.55 -8.70
C ARG A 144 -26.66 -1.08 -7.87
N ASP A 145 -27.73 -1.88 -7.88
CA ASP A 145 -28.88 -1.69 -6.99
C ASP A 145 -28.57 -2.27 -5.57
N ASP A 146 -29.53 -2.13 -4.66
CA ASP A 146 -29.41 -2.63 -3.28
C ASP A 146 -29.28 -4.16 -3.18
N GLN A 147 -29.60 -4.87 -4.25
CA GLN A 147 -29.48 -6.33 -4.37
C GLN A 147 -28.17 -6.76 -5.04
N GLY A 148 -27.34 -5.78 -5.48
CA GLY A 148 -26.06 -6.01 -6.14
C GLY A 148 -26.12 -6.24 -7.63
N ASN A 149 -27.30 -6.14 -8.28
CA ASN A 149 -27.45 -6.28 -9.72
C ASN A 149 -26.99 -5.02 -10.46
N TYR A 150 -26.54 -5.17 -11.70
CA TYR A 150 -26.19 -4.02 -12.53
C TYR A 150 -27.45 -3.22 -12.94
N VAL A 151 -27.40 -1.91 -12.74
CA VAL A 151 -28.44 -0.99 -13.19
C VAL A 151 -28.29 -0.78 -14.71
N ILE A 152 -29.36 -1.03 -15.46
CA ILE A 152 -29.43 -0.84 -16.93
C ILE A 152 -30.22 0.41 -17.21
N ASN A 153 -29.68 1.29 -18.03
CA ASN A 153 -30.38 2.45 -18.53
C ASN A 153 -31.50 2.01 -19.49
N SER A 154 -32.76 2.30 -19.13
CA SER A 154 -33.92 1.85 -19.86
C SER A 154 -34.05 2.44 -21.29
N LYS A 155 -33.37 3.56 -21.56
CA LYS A 155 -33.41 4.23 -22.85
C LYS A 155 -32.32 3.71 -23.79
N THR A 156 -31.16 3.33 -23.29
CA THR A 156 -29.99 2.94 -24.09
C THR A 156 -29.68 1.46 -24.05
N GLY A 157 -30.24 0.72 -23.09
CA GLY A 157 -29.91 -0.70 -22.84
C GLY A 157 -28.51 -0.94 -22.31
N LEU A 158 -27.74 0.11 -22.00
CA LEU A 158 -26.36 0.02 -21.48
C LEU A 158 -26.36 0.05 -19.97
N ARG A 159 -25.29 -0.52 -19.36
CA ARG A 159 -25.03 -0.41 -17.92
C ARG A 159 -24.77 1.04 -17.55
N GLU A 160 -25.37 1.48 -16.45
CA GLU A 160 -25.05 2.78 -15.87
C GLU A 160 -23.73 2.74 -15.10
N THR A 161 -23.01 3.85 -15.13
CA THR A 161 -21.79 4.04 -14.35
C THR A 161 -22.04 4.98 -13.19
N VAL A 162 -21.22 4.85 -12.15
CA VAL A 162 -21.17 5.76 -11.03
C VAL A 162 -19.71 6.08 -10.71
N ASN A 163 -19.44 7.33 -10.41
CA ASN A 163 -18.10 7.80 -10.04
C ASN A 163 -17.84 7.61 -8.54
N ASN A 164 -16.56 7.69 -8.17
CA ASN A 164 -16.12 7.60 -6.79
C ASN A 164 -16.41 6.24 -6.12
N VAL A 165 -16.31 5.17 -6.89
CA VAL A 165 -16.45 3.81 -6.37
C VAL A 165 -15.07 3.29 -5.96
N ARG A 166 -14.99 2.69 -4.78
CA ARG A 166 -13.79 1.99 -4.35
C ARG A 166 -13.60 0.74 -5.20
N LEU A 167 -12.51 0.69 -5.94
CA LEU A 167 -12.18 -0.39 -6.88
C LEU A 167 -11.30 -1.47 -6.22
N GLY A 168 -10.58 -1.11 -5.17
CA GLY A 168 -9.71 -2.02 -4.43
C GLY A 168 -8.74 -1.27 -3.52
N ASP A 169 -7.81 -2.02 -2.95
CA ASP A 169 -6.70 -1.50 -2.15
C ASP A 169 -5.51 -1.14 -3.04
N VAL A 170 -4.72 -0.15 -2.60
CA VAL A 170 -3.46 0.23 -3.26
C VAL A 170 -2.39 -0.82 -3.02
N TYR A 171 -2.42 -1.43 -1.83
CA TYR A 171 -1.48 -2.48 -1.44
C TYR A 171 -2.08 -3.86 -1.62
N PRO A 172 -1.32 -4.84 -2.09
CA PRO A 172 -1.79 -6.22 -2.17
C PRO A 172 -1.98 -6.80 -0.76
N ASP A 173 -2.91 -7.74 -0.60
CA ASP A 173 -3.14 -8.46 0.66
C ASP A 173 -1.89 -9.22 1.11
N PHE A 174 -1.16 -9.76 0.14
CA PHE A 174 0.14 -10.41 0.34
C PHE A 174 0.97 -10.41 -0.93
N THR A 175 2.25 -10.62 -0.77
CA THR A 175 3.19 -10.94 -1.85
C THR A 175 3.91 -12.23 -1.51
N MET A 176 4.19 -13.06 -2.50
CA MET A 176 4.97 -14.28 -2.33
C MET A 176 5.89 -14.51 -3.52
N GLY A 177 7.00 -15.15 -3.24
CA GLY A 177 7.96 -15.56 -4.26
C GLY A 177 8.53 -16.93 -3.94
N ILE A 178 8.86 -17.70 -4.99
CA ILE A 178 9.55 -18.97 -4.88
C ILE A 178 10.68 -18.95 -5.89
N ASN A 179 11.89 -19.19 -5.39
CA ASN A 179 13.08 -19.32 -6.22
C ASN A 179 13.68 -20.71 -6.05
N ASN A 180 13.87 -21.41 -7.16
CA ASN A 180 14.57 -22.69 -7.20
C ASN A 180 15.97 -22.47 -7.78
N THR A 181 16.97 -23.03 -7.14
CA THR A 181 18.35 -23.04 -7.62
C THR A 181 18.87 -24.46 -7.66
N PHE A 182 19.22 -24.93 -8.84
CA PHE A 182 19.82 -26.23 -9.09
C PHE A 182 21.27 -26.04 -9.50
N THR A 183 22.17 -26.69 -8.82
CA THR A 183 23.60 -26.71 -9.17
C THR A 183 24.03 -28.14 -9.48
N TYR A 184 24.59 -28.38 -10.66
CA TYR A 184 25.12 -29.66 -11.10
C TYR A 184 26.49 -29.48 -11.72
N LYS A 185 27.53 -30.09 -11.10
CA LYS A 185 28.93 -30.07 -11.60
C LYS A 185 29.43 -28.69 -12.03
N GLY A 186 29.10 -27.66 -11.26
CA GLY A 186 29.52 -26.26 -11.52
C GLY A 186 28.61 -25.46 -12.46
N VAL A 187 27.54 -26.06 -13.01
CA VAL A 187 26.50 -25.37 -13.76
C VAL A 187 25.35 -25.04 -12.81
N THR A 188 24.89 -23.80 -12.79
CA THR A 188 23.79 -23.35 -11.94
C THR A 188 22.63 -22.84 -12.79
N LEU A 189 21.42 -23.29 -12.47
CA LEU A 189 20.16 -22.83 -13.05
C LEU A 189 19.27 -22.33 -11.92
N SER A 190 18.76 -21.09 -12.05
CA SER A 190 17.81 -20.48 -11.12
C SER A 190 16.57 -19.94 -11.84
N PHE A 191 15.38 -20.12 -11.27
CA PHE A 191 14.11 -19.59 -11.78
C PHE A 191 13.07 -19.44 -10.67
#